data_eb341bea1cfcc5c4fa2205008ec81a9c
#
_entry.id   eb341bea1cfcc5c4fa2205008ec81a9c
#
_cell.length_a   1.000
_cell.length_b   1.000
_cell.length_c   1.000
_cell.angle_alpha   90.00
_cell.angle_beta   90.00
_cell.angle_gamma   90.00
#
_symmetry.space_group_name_H-M   'P 1'
#
loop_
_entity.id
_entity.type
_entity.pdbx_description
1 polymer ?
#
loop_
_entity_poly.entity_id
_entity_poly.type
_entity_poly.pdbx_seq_one_letter_code
_entity_poly.pdbx_strand_id
1 'polypeptide(L)'
;FEFPARDGMVPLKFWWYDGKKDGGQNQPNKDIASKINSTFGNIRGSGCLLIGTKGQIYTPDDYGSRYYVALNDEKKFKDSRKHGADQAIADNFWKSPGHNQEWFDMMNGGRAAYSNFDNAAYLTEIILLGCIALRVGKKKMEWDGPNMKSPNTPEAAQYVKRDYLNGYSV
;
A
#
# COMPACT_ATOMS: atom_id res chain seq x y z
N PHE A 1 0.68 7.81 -6.32
CA PHE A 1 0.71 6.81 -7.39
C PHE A 1 -0.65 6.73 -8.07
N GLU A 2 -0.66 6.49 -9.37
CA GLU A 2 -1.88 6.26 -10.13
C GLU A 2 -1.72 4.95 -10.91
N PHE A 3 -2.64 4.03 -10.67
CA PHE A 3 -2.67 2.74 -11.35
C PHE A 3 -3.87 2.74 -12.31
N PRO A 4 -3.67 2.46 -13.61
CA PRO A 4 -4.77 2.34 -14.57
C PRO A 4 -5.66 1.12 -14.25
N ALA A 5 -6.84 1.09 -14.86
CA ALA A 5 -7.68 -0.11 -14.84
C ALA A 5 -6.96 -1.28 -15.49
N ARG A 6 -7.09 -2.49 -14.94
CA ARG A 6 -6.49 -3.72 -15.47
C ARG A 6 -7.28 -4.94 -15.01
N ASP A 7 -7.44 -5.91 -15.90
CA ASP A 7 -7.96 -7.28 -15.62
C ASP A 7 -9.09 -7.36 -14.58
N GLY A 8 -10.16 -6.60 -14.79
CA GLY A 8 -11.31 -6.56 -13.87
C GLY A 8 -11.13 -5.68 -12.63
N MET A 9 -9.97 -5.05 -12.46
CA MET A 9 -9.69 -4.09 -11.39
C MET A 9 -9.94 -2.66 -11.87
N VAL A 10 -10.64 -1.88 -11.05
CA VAL A 10 -10.85 -0.45 -11.29
C VAL A 10 -9.53 0.33 -11.15
N PRO A 11 -9.42 1.53 -11.77
CA PRO A 11 -8.25 2.38 -11.54
C PRO A 11 -8.14 2.75 -10.06
N LEU A 12 -6.91 2.81 -9.56
CA LEU A 12 -6.62 3.11 -8.17
C LEU A 12 -5.70 4.33 -8.08
N LYS A 13 -6.01 5.25 -7.17
CA LYS A 13 -5.09 6.29 -6.71
C LYS A 13 -4.60 5.94 -5.31
N PHE A 14 -3.28 5.97 -5.13
CA PHE A 14 -2.62 5.65 -3.88
C PHE A 14 -1.77 6.83 -3.41
N TRP A 15 -1.97 7.27 -2.17
CA TRP A 15 -1.20 8.31 -1.51
C TRP A 15 -0.43 7.71 -0.34
N TRP A 16 0.86 8.00 -0.30
CA TRP A 16 1.73 7.66 0.80
C TRP A 16 2.07 8.91 1.58
N TYR A 17 1.83 8.89 2.88
CA TYR A 17 2.16 9.96 3.78
C TYR A 17 3.17 9.44 4.80
N ASP A 18 4.34 10.04 4.87
CA ASP A 18 5.42 9.65 5.79
C ASP A 18 6.27 10.88 6.13
N GLY A 19 7.07 10.75 7.20
CA GLY A 19 7.98 11.79 7.64
C GLY A 19 7.29 13.02 8.24
N LYS A 20 7.98 14.15 8.16
CA LYS A 20 7.52 15.43 8.72
C LYS A 20 7.28 16.46 7.63
N LYS A 21 6.25 17.28 7.83
CA LYS A 21 5.95 18.44 7.01
C LYS A 21 5.57 19.61 7.93
N ASP A 22 6.16 20.79 7.70
CA ASP A 22 5.89 22.01 8.46
C ASP A 22 5.99 21.83 9.99
N GLY A 23 6.98 21.04 10.46
CA GLY A 23 7.22 20.77 11.86
C GLY A 23 6.34 19.67 12.49
N GLY A 24 5.30 19.19 11.80
CA GLY A 24 4.41 18.11 12.23
C GLY A 24 4.57 16.84 11.41
N GLN A 25 3.86 15.78 11.80
CA GLN A 25 3.75 14.57 11.01
C GLN A 25 3.05 14.87 9.68
N ASN A 26 3.61 14.39 8.56
CA ASN A 26 2.97 14.50 7.26
C ASN A 26 1.75 13.57 7.21
N GLN A 27 0.57 14.15 7.12
CA GLN A 27 -0.72 13.43 7.17
C GLN A 27 -1.64 13.87 6.03
N PRO A 28 -2.67 13.06 5.70
CA PRO A 28 -3.74 13.46 4.79
C PRO A 28 -4.41 14.76 5.24
N ASN A 29 -5.03 15.47 4.32
CA ASN A 29 -5.78 16.66 4.65
C ASN A 29 -6.94 16.35 5.62
N LYS A 30 -7.44 17.40 6.29
CA LYS A 30 -8.46 17.27 7.34
C LYS A 30 -9.79 16.68 6.83
N ASP A 31 -10.13 16.89 5.56
CA ASP A 31 -11.39 16.39 4.99
C ASP A 31 -11.34 14.88 4.82
N ILE A 32 -10.21 14.35 4.27
CA ILE A 32 -9.96 12.90 4.16
C ILE A 32 -9.93 12.25 5.54
N ALA A 33 -9.30 12.91 6.51
CA ALA A 33 -9.13 12.41 7.86
C ALA A 33 -10.36 12.60 8.77
N SER A 34 -11.40 13.32 8.31
CA SER A 34 -12.50 13.80 9.16
C SER A 34 -13.21 12.65 9.91
N LYS A 35 -13.54 11.57 9.25
CA LYS A 35 -14.18 10.40 9.87
C LYS A 35 -13.25 9.68 10.86
N ILE A 36 -11.96 9.61 10.58
CA ILE A 36 -10.96 9.04 11.51
C ILE A 36 -10.92 9.91 12.77
N ASN A 37 -10.77 11.21 12.61
CA ASN A 37 -10.69 12.14 13.73
C ASN A 37 -11.98 12.17 14.57
N SER A 38 -13.14 12.10 13.94
CA SER A 38 -14.43 12.07 14.66
C SER A 38 -14.67 10.77 15.43
N THR A 39 -14.01 9.68 15.03
CA THR A 39 -14.14 8.37 15.68
C THR A 39 -13.07 8.14 16.73
N PHE A 40 -11.81 8.47 16.41
CA PHE A 40 -10.63 8.07 17.20
C PHE A 40 -9.87 9.26 17.82
N GLY A 41 -10.31 10.50 17.53
CA GLY A 41 -9.66 11.73 17.99
C GLY A 41 -8.49 12.19 17.11
N ASN A 42 -7.69 11.27 16.60
CA ASN A 42 -6.55 11.54 15.72
C ASN A 42 -6.23 10.36 14.78
N ILE A 43 -5.44 10.65 13.74
CA ILE A 43 -4.82 9.62 12.92
C ILE A 43 -3.68 8.97 13.73
N ARG A 44 -3.59 7.65 13.69
CA ARG A 44 -2.48 6.89 14.26
C ARG A 44 -1.19 7.13 13.48
N GLY A 45 -0.03 6.82 14.09
CA GLY A 45 1.28 6.93 13.45
C GLY A 45 1.48 5.98 12.26
N SER A 46 0.64 4.96 12.15
CA SER A 46 0.61 4.01 11.04
C SER A 46 -0.83 3.61 10.74
N GLY A 47 -1.08 3.04 9.56
CA GLY A 47 -2.40 2.54 9.15
C GLY A 47 -2.71 2.80 7.69
N CYS A 48 -3.90 2.36 7.28
CA CYS A 48 -4.36 2.50 5.90
C CYS A 48 -5.83 2.93 5.87
N LEU A 49 -6.16 3.86 4.98
CA LEU A 49 -7.53 4.26 4.67
C LEU A 49 -7.85 3.91 3.21
N LEU A 50 -8.82 3.03 3.01
CA LEU A 50 -9.39 2.70 1.71
C LEU A 50 -10.68 3.51 1.53
N ILE A 51 -10.79 4.21 0.40
CA ILE A 51 -11.97 5.01 0.05
C ILE A 51 -12.59 4.41 -1.21
N GLY A 52 -13.78 3.89 -1.06
CA GLY A 52 -14.56 3.31 -2.15
C GLY A 52 -15.84 4.08 -2.43
N THR A 53 -16.59 3.64 -3.44
CA THR A 53 -17.85 4.28 -3.87
C THR A 53 -18.97 4.15 -2.83
N LYS A 54 -18.94 3.12 -1.98
CA LYS A 54 -19.99 2.86 -0.97
C LYS A 54 -19.60 3.28 0.45
N GLY A 55 -18.32 3.55 0.70
CA GLY A 55 -17.84 3.86 2.03
C GLY A 55 -16.33 3.82 2.16
N GLN A 56 -15.88 3.72 3.38
CA GLN A 56 -14.47 3.73 3.75
C GLN A 56 -14.14 2.56 4.68
N ILE A 57 -12.94 2.04 4.55
CA ILE A 57 -12.35 1.05 5.48
C ILE A 57 -11.07 1.67 6.06
N TYR A 58 -10.94 1.65 7.35
CA TYR A 58 -9.76 2.15 8.05
C TYR A 58 -9.15 1.06 8.93
N THR A 59 -7.85 0.84 8.78
CA THR A 59 -7.03 0.04 9.68
C THR A 59 -6.02 0.95 10.37
N PRO A 60 -5.96 0.97 11.71
CA PRO A 60 -5.07 1.84 12.47
C PRO A 60 -3.70 1.23 12.76
N ASP A 61 -3.34 0.13 12.10
CA ASP A 61 -2.09 -0.61 12.28
C ASP A 61 -1.52 -1.08 10.95
N ASP A 62 -0.28 -1.58 10.97
CA ASP A 62 0.47 -2.03 9.79
C ASP A 62 0.00 -3.38 9.24
N TYR A 63 -0.70 -4.17 10.06
CA TYR A 63 -1.04 -5.56 9.74
C TYR A 63 -2.49 -5.75 9.29
N GLY A 64 -3.34 -4.73 9.44
CA GLY A 64 -4.76 -4.86 9.14
C GLY A 64 -5.51 -5.86 10.04
N SER A 65 -4.95 -6.17 11.21
CA SER A 65 -5.50 -7.14 12.16
C SER A 65 -6.87 -6.71 12.72
N ARG A 66 -7.11 -5.42 12.75
CA ARG A 66 -8.39 -4.79 13.06
C ARG A 66 -8.70 -3.74 12.02
N TYR A 67 -9.92 -3.74 11.54
CA TYR A 67 -10.40 -2.71 10.64
C TYR A 67 -11.78 -2.23 11.02
N TYR A 68 -12.07 -1.02 10.57
CA TYR A 68 -13.29 -0.29 10.88
C TYR A 68 -13.93 0.13 9.57
N VAL A 69 -15.25 0.09 9.52
CA VAL A 69 -16.04 0.40 8.33
C VAL A 69 -16.92 1.61 8.60
N ALA A 70 -17.07 2.48 7.61
CA ALA A 70 -18.06 3.54 7.59
C ALA A 70 -18.66 3.67 6.19
N LEU A 71 -19.94 3.47 6.04
CA LEU A 71 -20.67 3.75 4.79
C LEU A 71 -20.74 5.28 4.54
N ASN A 72 -21.13 5.68 3.33
CA ASN A 72 -21.12 7.09 2.95
C ASN A 72 -22.03 7.98 3.83
N ASP A 73 -23.16 7.46 4.28
CA ASP A 73 -24.13 8.11 5.16
C ASP A 73 -23.72 8.05 6.65
N GLU A 74 -22.72 7.27 7.01
CA GLU A 74 -22.25 7.15 8.39
C GLU A 74 -21.18 8.20 8.70
N LYS A 75 -21.33 8.88 9.85
CA LYS A 75 -20.40 9.93 10.31
C LYS A 75 -19.17 9.39 11.03
N LYS A 76 -19.21 8.15 11.50
CA LYS A 76 -18.14 7.52 12.29
C LYS A 76 -17.87 6.10 11.81
N PHE A 77 -16.65 5.67 12.01
CA PHE A 77 -16.29 4.28 11.82
C PHE A 77 -16.84 3.39 12.92
N LYS A 78 -17.23 2.18 12.57
CA LYS A 78 -17.61 1.10 13.48
C LYS A 78 -16.67 -0.09 13.31
N ASP A 79 -16.40 -0.81 14.37
CA ASP A 79 -15.63 -2.08 14.32
C ASP A 79 -16.30 -3.03 13.30
N SER A 80 -15.51 -3.58 12.39
CA SER A 80 -15.99 -4.43 11.28
C SER A 80 -16.88 -5.56 11.78
N ARG A 81 -16.50 -6.21 12.88
CA ARG A 81 -17.24 -7.33 13.50
C ARG A 81 -18.64 -6.95 13.99
N LYS A 82 -18.92 -5.65 14.15
CA LYS A 82 -20.19 -5.09 14.61
C LYS A 82 -20.96 -4.37 13.51
N HIS A 83 -20.32 -4.10 12.38
CA HIS A 83 -20.90 -3.29 11.30
C HIS A 83 -21.90 -4.07 10.44
N GLY A 84 -21.66 -5.36 10.25
CA GLY A 84 -22.49 -6.21 9.38
C GLY A 84 -22.20 -6.11 7.89
N ALA A 85 -21.43 -5.14 7.45
CA ALA A 85 -21.09 -4.98 6.03
C ALA A 85 -20.10 -6.03 5.52
N ASP A 86 -19.36 -6.68 6.40
CA ASP A 86 -18.39 -7.73 6.10
C ASP A 86 -18.95 -9.16 6.19
N GLN A 87 -20.19 -9.31 6.63
CA GLN A 87 -20.84 -10.63 6.79
C GLN A 87 -20.95 -11.39 5.46
N ALA A 88 -20.87 -10.72 4.33
CA ALA A 88 -20.93 -11.32 3.01
C ALA A 88 -19.57 -11.80 2.47
N ILE A 89 -18.47 -11.49 3.14
CA ILE A 89 -17.13 -11.93 2.72
C ILE A 89 -16.91 -13.30 3.36
N ALA A 90 -17.08 -14.34 2.55
CA ALA A 90 -16.73 -15.69 3.00
C ALA A 90 -15.25 -15.73 3.41
N ASP A 91 -14.93 -16.43 4.50
CA ASP A 91 -13.57 -16.67 5.00
C ASP A 91 -12.83 -17.65 4.06
N ASN A 92 -12.65 -17.21 2.80
CA ASN A 92 -12.08 -18.00 1.72
C ASN A 92 -10.57 -17.87 1.61
N PHE A 93 -9.97 -17.05 2.48
CA PHE A 93 -8.53 -16.89 2.49
C PHE A 93 -7.87 -18.02 3.29
N TRP A 94 -6.82 -18.58 2.71
CA TRP A 94 -5.99 -19.51 3.43
C TRP A 94 -5.40 -18.85 4.68
N LYS A 95 -5.49 -19.54 5.81
CA LYS A 95 -4.92 -19.06 7.07
C LYS A 95 -3.45 -19.43 7.14
N SER A 96 -2.61 -18.43 7.16
CA SER A 96 -1.16 -18.61 7.26
C SER A 96 -0.78 -19.33 8.56
N PRO A 97 0.08 -20.36 8.49
CA PRO A 97 0.69 -20.96 9.69
C PRO A 97 1.85 -20.11 10.27
N GLY A 98 2.14 -18.96 9.65
CA GLY A 98 3.25 -18.08 9.99
C GLY A 98 4.36 -18.09 8.94
N HIS A 99 5.10 -16.97 8.84
CA HIS A 99 6.08 -16.73 7.77
C HIS A 99 7.13 -17.83 7.62
N ASN A 100 7.70 -18.32 8.72
CA ASN A 100 8.73 -19.36 8.67
C ASN A 100 8.18 -20.69 8.15
N GLN A 101 6.96 -21.04 8.58
CA GLN A 101 6.33 -22.27 8.12
C GLN A 101 5.93 -22.18 6.65
N GLU A 102 5.38 -21.05 6.21
CA GLU A 102 5.07 -20.81 4.79
C GLU A 102 6.31 -20.96 3.91
N TRP A 103 7.43 -20.39 4.34
CA TRP A 103 8.70 -20.47 3.62
C TRP A 103 9.21 -21.91 3.53
N PHE A 104 9.18 -22.63 4.65
CA PHE A 104 9.60 -24.02 4.72
C PHE A 104 8.72 -24.94 3.86
N ASP A 105 7.41 -24.76 3.93
CA ASP A 105 6.45 -25.53 3.13
C ASP A 105 6.66 -25.28 1.63
N MET A 106 6.88 -24.03 1.22
CA MET A 106 7.15 -23.67 -0.17
C MET A 106 8.46 -24.31 -0.68
N MET A 107 9.51 -24.33 0.13
CA MET A 107 10.78 -25.00 -0.23
C MET A 107 10.61 -26.52 -0.43
N ASN A 108 9.66 -27.13 0.25
CA ASN A 108 9.32 -28.55 0.11
C ASN A 108 8.26 -28.85 -0.96
N GLY A 109 8.01 -27.89 -1.87
CA GLY A 109 7.06 -28.06 -2.98
C GLY A 109 5.59 -27.87 -2.59
N GLY A 110 5.33 -27.30 -1.41
CA GLY A 110 4.00 -26.92 -0.96
C GLY A 110 3.50 -25.63 -1.60
N ARG A 111 2.47 -25.03 -1.00
CA ARG A 111 1.87 -23.78 -1.46
C ARG A 111 2.90 -22.64 -1.43
N ALA A 112 2.81 -21.73 -2.42
CA ALA A 112 3.58 -20.49 -2.41
C ALA A 112 3.26 -19.65 -1.17
N ALA A 113 4.30 -19.17 -0.50
CA ALA A 113 4.17 -18.25 0.63
C ALA A 113 3.46 -16.96 0.22
N TYR A 114 2.74 -16.31 1.12
CA TYR A 114 2.11 -15.01 0.82
C TYR A 114 3.14 -13.93 0.48
N SER A 115 4.33 -13.99 1.08
CA SER A 115 5.43 -13.06 0.82
C SER A 115 6.41 -13.54 -0.26
N ASN A 116 5.94 -14.36 -1.22
CA ASN A 116 6.75 -14.75 -2.37
C ASN A 116 7.12 -13.55 -3.25
N PHE A 117 8.06 -13.74 -4.17
CA PHE A 117 8.56 -12.65 -5.02
C PHE A 117 7.52 -12.08 -5.99
N ASP A 118 6.50 -12.83 -6.39
CA ASP A 118 5.41 -12.32 -7.24
C ASP A 118 4.64 -11.17 -6.55
N ASN A 119 4.56 -11.20 -5.22
CA ASN A 119 3.96 -10.13 -4.43
C ASN A 119 5.02 -9.15 -3.90
N ALA A 120 6.11 -9.66 -3.32
CA ALA A 120 7.10 -8.83 -2.63
C ALA A 120 7.90 -7.95 -3.59
N ALA A 121 8.18 -8.41 -4.81
CA ALA A 121 8.91 -7.62 -5.80
C ALA A 121 8.11 -6.38 -6.23
N TYR A 122 6.83 -6.53 -6.55
CA TYR A 122 5.97 -5.40 -6.91
C TYR A 122 5.78 -4.41 -5.75
N LEU A 123 5.61 -4.91 -4.55
CA LEU A 123 5.50 -4.05 -3.37
C LEU A 123 6.79 -3.22 -3.18
N THR A 124 7.93 -3.86 -3.29
CA THR A 124 9.25 -3.22 -3.19
C THR A 124 9.43 -2.18 -4.30
N GLU A 125 9.09 -2.51 -5.54
CA GLU A 125 9.15 -1.60 -6.69
C GLU A 125 8.32 -0.33 -6.42
N ILE A 126 7.08 -0.45 -5.98
CA ILE A 126 6.20 0.69 -5.66
C ILE A 126 6.83 1.59 -4.59
N ILE A 127 7.38 1.01 -3.53
CA ILE A 127 8.02 1.76 -2.44
C ILE A 127 9.26 2.49 -2.96
N LEU A 128 10.12 1.80 -3.70
CA LEU A 128 11.36 2.38 -4.25
C LEU A 128 11.08 3.45 -5.30
N LEU A 129 10.03 3.33 -6.11
CA LEU A 129 9.58 4.38 -7.02
C LEU A 129 9.22 5.67 -6.28
N GLY A 130 8.63 5.58 -5.09
CA GLY A 130 8.41 6.73 -4.24
C GLY A 130 9.73 7.44 -3.87
N CYS A 131 10.77 6.66 -3.53
CA CYS A 131 12.10 7.20 -3.24
C CYS A 131 12.74 7.86 -4.45
N ILE A 132 12.59 7.28 -5.66
CA ILE A 132 13.08 7.88 -6.90
C ILE A 132 12.34 9.19 -7.19
N ALA A 133 11.01 9.20 -7.09
CA ALA A 133 10.19 10.39 -7.33
C ALA A 133 10.58 11.57 -6.42
N LEU A 134 10.98 11.31 -5.18
CA LEU A 134 11.50 12.34 -4.28
C LEU A 134 12.84 12.93 -4.76
N ARG A 135 13.70 12.11 -5.37
CA ARG A 135 15.02 12.52 -5.85
C ARG A 135 14.99 13.29 -7.16
N VAL A 136 14.09 12.92 -8.07
CA VAL A 136 13.95 13.61 -9.38
C VAL A 136 13.13 14.90 -9.31
N GLY A 137 12.53 15.19 -8.16
CA GLY A 137 11.80 16.44 -7.91
C GLY A 137 10.29 16.34 -8.12
N LYS A 138 9.61 17.48 -8.02
CA LYS A 138 8.14 17.58 -7.92
C LYS A 138 7.43 17.47 -9.28
N LYS A 139 7.69 16.45 -10.07
CA LYS A 139 7.00 16.22 -11.34
C LYS A 139 6.37 14.83 -11.38
N LYS A 140 5.30 14.70 -12.15
CA LYS A 140 4.68 13.39 -12.40
C LYS A 140 5.64 12.54 -13.21
N MET A 141 6.06 11.42 -12.66
CA MET A 141 6.89 10.42 -13.30
C MET A 141 6.00 9.29 -13.83
N GLU A 142 6.16 8.95 -15.11
CA GLU A 142 5.60 7.76 -15.70
C GLU A 142 6.56 6.59 -15.53
N TRP A 143 6.06 5.38 -15.37
CA TRP A 143 6.87 4.22 -15.09
C TRP A 143 6.53 3.04 -16.00
N ASP A 144 7.53 2.52 -16.67
CA ASP A 144 7.49 1.30 -17.45
C ASP A 144 8.16 0.20 -16.63
N GLY A 145 7.37 -0.50 -15.84
CA GLY A 145 7.85 -1.55 -14.93
C GLY A 145 8.61 -2.67 -15.64
N PRO A 146 8.08 -3.28 -16.72
CA PRO A 146 8.78 -4.33 -17.46
C PRO A 146 10.18 -3.95 -17.92
N ASN A 147 10.42 -2.68 -18.24
CA ASN A 147 11.71 -2.19 -18.68
C ASN A 147 12.48 -1.42 -17.59
N MET A 148 11.92 -1.31 -16.40
CA MET A 148 12.51 -0.62 -15.24
C MET A 148 13.00 0.80 -15.60
N LYS A 149 12.17 1.60 -16.28
CA LYS A 149 12.54 2.94 -16.74
C LYS A 149 11.38 3.93 -16.69
N SER A 150 11.71 5.21 -16.65
CA SER A 150 10.75 6.30 -16.79
C SER A 150 10.89 6.95 -18.18
N PRO A 151 9.87 6.85 -19.05
CA PRO A 151 9.94 7.41 -20.40
C PRO A 151 9.94 8.94 -20.40
N ASN A 152 9.35 9.58 -19.41
CA ASN A 152 9.23 11.04 -19.32
C ASN A 152 10.20 11.69 -18.31
N THR A 153 11.05 10.89 -17.64
CA THR A 153 12.01 11.37 -16.63
C THR A 153 13.32 10.58 -16.74
N PRO A 154 14.11 10.78 -17.83
CA PRO A 154 15.32 9.99 -18.08
C PRO A 154 16.37 10.12 -16.98
N GLU A 155 16.41 11.24 -16.25
CA GLU A 155 17.27 11.43 -15.08
C GLU A 155 16.98 10.47 -13.90
N ALA A 156 15.85 9.79 -13.91
CA ALA A 156 15.55 8.75 -12.94
C ALA A 156 16.47 7.52 -13.06
N ALA A 157 17.02 7.27 -14.26
CA ALA A 157 17.81 6.07 -14.55
C ALA A 157 19.00 5.89 -13.59
N GLN A 158 19.66 6.98 -13.18
CA GLN A 158 20.78 6.94 -12.24
C GLN A 158 20.41 6.39 -10.84
N TYR A 159 19.10 6.35 -10.50
CA TYR A 159 18.61 5.83 -9.21
C TYR A 159 17.99 4.45 -9.33
N VAL A 160 17.81 3.94 -10.54
CA VAL A 160 17.21 2.62 -10.78
C VAL A 160 18.23 1.51 -10.65
N LYS A 161 19.41 1.71 -11.24
CA LYS A 161 20.50 0.73 -11.20
C LYS A 161 21.72 1.31 -10.52
N ARG A 162 22.25 0.53 -9.59
CA ARG A 162 23.49 0.87 -8.89
C ARG A 162 24.69 0.40 -9.71
N ASP A 163 25.71 1.21 -9.80
CA ASP A 163 27.04 0.78 -10.25
C ASP A 163 27.69 -0.06 -9.14
N TYR A 164 28.00 -1.31 -9.44
CA TYR A 164 28.62 -2.21 -8.48
C TYR A 164 30.13 -2.03 -8.50
N LEU A 165 30.74 -2.05 -7.32
CA LEU A 165 32.19 -2.01 -7.15
C LEU A 165 32.79 -3.41 -7.41
N ASN A 166 34.10 -3.42 -7.72
CA ASN A 166 34.89 -4.66 -7.84
C ASN A 166 34.44 -5.64 -8.94
N GLY A 167 33.84 -5.13 -10.03
CA GLY A 167 33.49 -5.94 -11.19
C GLY A 167 32.24 -6.81 -11.03
N TYR A 168 31.48 -6.66 -9.94
CA TYR A 168 30.18 -7.32 -9.82
C TYR A 168 29.18 -6.70 -10.80
N SER A 169 28.37 -7.54 -11.42
CA SER A 169 27.24 -7.13 -12.27
C SER A 169 26.02 -7.98 -11.95
N VAL A 170 24.83 -7.39 -12.06
CA VAL A 170 23.53 -8.06 -11.93
C VAL A 170 22.71 -7.75 -13.18
#